data_6cf5a0211b9691f6f0db7d83cba3818c
#
_entry.id   6cf5a0211b9691f6f0db7d83cba3818c
#
_cell.length_a   1.000
_cell.length_b   1.000
_cell.length_c   1.000
_cell.angle_alpha   90.00
_cell.angle_beta   90.00
_cell.angle_gamma   90.00
#
_symmetry.space_group_name_H-M   'P 1'
#
loop_
_entity.id
_entity.type
_entity.pdbx_description
1 polymer ?
#
loop_
_entity_poly.entity_id
_entity_poly.type
_entity_poly.pdbx_seq_one_letter_code
_entity_poly.pdbx_strand_id
1 'polypeptide(L)'
;FNEPNVPADTYCHIVDLDPITKEVSVKYFDTALDVKQGLSLGMKTILEADTIILMADSERKADIVYKTVHSEKTPEIPSTMVKDAQKVYFFIDEAAGKLL
;
A
#
# COMPACT_ATOMS: atom_id res chain seq x y z
N PHE A 1 -2.95 1.25 -5.27
CA PHE A 1 -4.38 1.31 -4.87
C PHE A 1 -4.89 -0.02 -4.30
N ASN A 2 -4.10 -0.70 -3.51
CA ASN A 2 -4.57 -1.84 -2.74
C ASN A 2 -5.12 -1.31 -1.41
N GLU A 3 -6.37 -0.89 -1.46
CA GLU A 3 -7.09 -0.33 -0.31
C GLU A 3 -7.43 -1.44 0.70
N PRO A 4 -7.81 -1.08 1.95
CA PRO A 4 -8.22 -2.07 2.94
C PRO A 4 -9.30 -3.03 2.42
N ASN A 5 -9.14 -4.31 2.71
CA ASN A 5 -10.08 -5.37 2.37
C ASN A 5 -10.29 -5.64 0.87
N VAL A 6 -9.35 -5.21 0.00
CA VAL A 6 -9.39 -5.64 -1.40
C VAL A 6 -9.09 -7.14 -1.50
N PRO A 7 -9.63 -7.85 -2.52
CA PRO A 7 -9.34 -9.27 -2.69
C PRO A 7 -7.85 -9.53 -2.88
N ALA A 8 -7.31 -10.52 -2.16
CA ALA A 8 -5.91 -10.88 -2.25
C ALA A 8 -5.58 -11.84 -3.40
N ASP A 9 -6.58 -12.34 -4.11
CA ASP A 9 -6.46 -13.36 -5.14
C ASP A 9 -6.70 -12.85 -6.56
N THR A 10 -6.64 -11.53 -6.75
CA THR A 10 -6.86 -10.90 -8.06
C THR A 10 -5.56 -10.39 -8.68
N TYR A 11 -5.43 -10.51 -10.01
CA TYR A 11 -4.30 -9.95 -10.76
C TYR A 11 -4.41 -8.44 -10.95
N CYS A 12 -5.61 -7.93 -11.15
CA CYS A 12 -5.91 -6.50 -11.17
C CYS A 12 -7.37 -6.27 -10.76
N HIS A 13 -7.67 -5.08 -10.31
CA HIS A 13 -9.02 -4.73 -9.89
C HIS A 13 -9.27 -3.23 -9.98
N ILE A 14 -10.57 -2.87 -10.02
CA ILE A 14 -11.01 -1.49 -9.87
C ILE A 14 -11.35 -1.29 -8.40
N VAL A 15 -10.88 -0.21 -7.83
CA VAL A 15 -11.03 0.09 -6.41
C VAL A 15 -11.61 1.50 -6.21
N ASP A 16 -12.51 1.63 -5.25
CA ASP A 16 -12.94 2.93 -4.76
C ASP A 16 -11.83 3.52 -3.88
N LEU A 17 -11.41 4.73 -4.21
CA LEU A 17 -10.27 5.35 -3.54
C LEU A 17 -10.62 5.82 -2.14
N ASP A 18 -9.72 5.57 -1.20
CA ASP A 18 -9.74 6.13 0.13
C ASP A 18 -9.66 7.67 0.06
N PRO A 19 -10.31 8.42 0.99
CA PRO A 19 -10.21 9.88 1.01
C PRO A 19 -8.78 10.42 1.02
N ILE A 20 -7.86 9.76 1.72
CA ILE A 20 -6.45 10.16 1.76
C ILE A 20 -5.80 10.01 0.38
N THR A 21 -6.08 8.90 -0.32
CA THR A 21 -5.58 8.68 -1.66
C THR A 21 -6.10 9.73 -2.64
N LYS A 22 -7.39 10.10 -2.54
CA LYS A 22 -7.99 11.16 -3.34
C LYS A 22 -7.30 12.51 -3.11
N GLU A 23 -7.03 12.84 -1.85
CA GLU A 23 -6.34 14.08 -1.48
C GLU A 23 -4.93 14.12 -2.06
N VAL A 24 -4.18 13.03 -1.96
CA VAL A 24 -2.81 12.94 -2.48
C VAL A 24 -2.77 12.95 -4.00
N SER A 25 -3.83 12.50 -4.68
CA SER A 25 -3.88 12.42 -6.15
C SER A 25 -3.67 13.77 -6.84
N VAL A 26 -4.01 14.88 -6.20
CA VAL A 26 -3.82 16.23 -6.76
C VAL A 26 -2.36 16.54 -7.09
N LYS A 27 -1.40 15.84 -6.48
CA LYS A 27 0.02 16.01 -6.75
C LYS A 27 0.43 15.55 -8.16
N TYR A 28 -0.36 14.68 -8.77
CA TYR A 28 -0.04 14.05 -10.04
C TYR A 28 -0.79 14.65 -11.23
N PHE A 29 -1.67 15.62 -10.99
CA PHE A 29 -2.48 16.25 -12.03
C PHE A 29 -2.34 17.77 -11.98
N ASP A 30 -2.24 18.40 -13.15
CA ASP A 30 -2.12 19.85 -13.27
C ASP A 30 -3.43 20.58 -12.90
N THR A 31 -4.56 19.88 -12.97
CA THR A 31 -5.86 20.40 -12.62
C THR A 31 -6.50 19.51 -11.54
N ALA A 32 -7.36 20.10 -10.71
CA ALA A 32 -8.14 19.35 -9.73
C ALA A 32 -9.11 18.41 -10.47
N LEU A 33 -8.91 17.10 -10.34
CA LEU A 33 -9.79 16.09 -10.87
C LEU A 33 -10.57 15.42 -9.74
N ASP A 34 -11.86 15.18 -9.98
CA ASP A 34 -12.68 14.39 -9.05
C ASP A 34 -12.44 12.89 -9.29
N VAL A 35 -11.34 12.41 -8.76
CA VAL A 35 -10.93 11.01 -8.90
C VAL A 35 -11.62 10.18 -7.85
N LYS A 36 -12.46 9.23 -8.28
CA LYS A 36 -13.25 8.38 -7.38
C LYS A 36 -12.75 6.94 -7.33
N GLN A 37 -12.26 6.43 -8.44
CA GLN A 37 -11.81 5.04 -8.59
C GLN A 37 -10.43 4.96 -9.22
N GLY A 38 -9.76 3.86 -8.96
CA GLY A 38 -8.49 3.52 -9.58
C GLY A 38 -8.48 2.09 -10.10
N LEU A 39 -7.71 1.87 -11.17
CA LEU A 39 -7.37 0.54 -11.63
C LEU A 39 -6.00 0.18 -11.07
N SER A 40 -5.90 -0.91 -10.35
CA SER A 40 -4.68 -1.32 -9.66
C SER A 40 -4.25 -2.73 -10.00
N LEU A 41 -2.95 -2.97 -9.94
CA LEU A 41 -2.43 -4.32 -9.86
C LEU A 41 -2.92 -4.96 -8.57
N GLY A 42 -3.46 -6.17 -8.67
CA GLY A 42 -3.93 -6.90 -7.50
C GLY A 42 -2.79 -7.52 -6.70
N MET A 43 -3.09 -7.91 -5.47
CA MET A 43 -2.12 -8.54 -4.58
C MET A 43 -1.55 -9.83 -5.17
N LYS A 44 -2.34 -10.59 -5.91
CA LYS A 44 -1.84 -11.82 -6.55
C LYS A 44 -0.68 -11.55 -7.51
N THR A 45 -0.77 -10.51 -8.32
CA THR A 45 0.33 -10.10 -9.20
C THR A 45 1.58 -9.74 -8.40
N ILE A 46 1.42 -8.99 -7.34
CA ILE A 46 2.53 -8.56 -6.48
C ILE A 46 3.17 -9.78 -5.80
N LEU A 47 2.37 -10.68 -5.25
CA LEU A 47 2.86 -11.84 -4.51
C LEU A 47 3.54 -12.90 -5.38
N GLU A 48 3.28 -12.91 -6.69
CA GLU A 48 3.97 -13.78 -7.64
C GLU A 48 5.36 -13.27 -8.04
N ALA A 49 5.72 -12.05 -7.66
CA ALA A 49 7.07 -11.53 -7.93
C ALA A 49 8.13 -12.29 -7.12
N ASP A 50 9.29 -12.50 -7.71
CA ASP A 50 10.42 -13.16 -7.03
C ASP A 50 10.94 -12.32 -5.86
N THR A 51 10.94 -11.01 -6.02
CA THR A 51 11.37 -10.06 -4.99
C THR A 51 10.36 -8.94 -4.88
N ILE A 52 9.99 -8.60 -3.65
CA ILE A 52 9.08 -7.50 -3.36
C ILE A 52 9.83 -6.44 -2.59
N ILE A 53 9.70 -5.20 -3.01
CA ILE A 53 10.26 -4.04 -2.31
C ILE A 53 9.11 -3.15 -1.89
N LEU A 54 8.96 -2.97 -0.58
CA LEU A 54 8.07 -1.97 0.00
C LEU A 54 8.88 -0.71 0.29
N MET A 55 8.32 0.43 0.00
CA MET A 55 8.95 1.71 0.32
C MET A 55 7.94 2.64 0.98
N ALA A 56 8.38 3.31 2.04
CA ALA A 56 7.57 4.32 2.70
C ALA A 56 8.47 5.43 3.24
N ASP A 57 8.05 6.65 3.06
CA ASP A 57 8.75 7.82 3.55
C ASP A 57 7.81 8.76 4.30
N SER A 58 8.39 9.63 5.07
CA SER A 58 7.74 10.68 5.84
C SER A 58 6.96 10.21 7.07
N GLU A 59 6.78 11.16 7.99
CA GLU A 59 6.05 10.94 9.25
C GLU A 59 4.60 10.50 9.04
N ARG A 60 3.97 10.91 7.93
CA ARG A 60 2.60 10.52 7.60
C ARG A 60 2.41 9.01 7.47
N LYS A 61 3.51 8.28 7.21
CA LYS A 61 3.49 6.83 7.06
C LYS A 61 3.86 6.07 8.33
N ALA A 62 4.25 6.79 9.40
CA ALA A 62 4.75 6.15 10.62
C ALA A 62 3.79 5.15 11.23
N ASP A 63 2.50 5.48 11.33
CA ASP A 63 1.48 4.58 11.88
C ASP A 63 1.32 3.31 11.05
N ILE A 64 1.22 3.45 9.72
CA ILE A 64 1.03 2.29 8.85
C ILE A 64 2.29 1.43 8.77
N VAL A 65 3.46 2.04 8.84
CA VAL A 65 4.74 1.32 8.92
C VAL A 65 4.78 0.48 10.17
N TYR A 66 4.46 1.07 11.34
CA TYR A 66 4.40 0.35 12.60
C TYR A 66 3.43 -0.84 12.52
N LYS A 67 2.22 -0.61 12.02
CA LYS A 67 1.21 -1.66 11.87
C LYS A 67 1.66 -2.75 10.91
N THR A 68 2.29 -2.38 9.80
CA THR A 68 2.80 -3.35 8.83
C THR A 68 3.82 -4.28 9.45
N VAL A 69 4.73 -3.75 10.26
CA VAL A 69 5.79 -4.54 10.89
C VAL A 69 5.26 -5.41 12.02
N HIS A 70 4.40 -4.87 12.88
CA HIS A 70 4.00 -5.52 14.14
C HIS A 70 2.69 -6.30 14.08
N SER A 71 1.82 -6.04 13.09
CA SER A 71 0.58 -6.79 12.96
C SER A 71 0.80 -8.11 12.22
N GLU A 72 -0.06 -9.07 12.50
CA GLU A 72 -0.13 -10.27 11.68
C GLU A 72 -0.67 -9.94 10.29
N LYS A 73 -0.51 -10.85 9.36
CA LYS A 73 -1.03 -10.71 8.01
C LYS A 73 -2.55 -10.51 8.03
N THR A 74 -3.03 -9.43 7.47
CA THR A 74 -4.46 -9.13 7.41
C THR A 74 -4.83 -8.31 6.17
N PRO A 75 -5.97 -8.62 5.50
CA PRO A 75 -6.47 -7.83 4.38
C PRO A 75 -6.83 -6.39 4.75
N GLU A 76 -7.09 -6.10 6.02
CA GLU A 76 -7.36 -4.74 6.50
C GLU A 76 -6.13 -3.83 6.32
N ILE A 77 -4.94 -4.43 6.32
CA ILE A 77 -3.69 -3.73 6.08
C ILE A 77 -2.97 -4.45 4.94
N PRO A 78 -3.24 -4.09 3.68
CA PRO A 78 -2.74 -4.81 2.51
C PRO A 78 -1.23 -4.99 2.47
N SER A 79 -0.47 -4.04 3.01
CA SER A 79 1.00 -4.14 3.11
C SER A 79 1.48 -5.34 3.92
N THR A 80 0.66 -5.85 4.85
CA THR A 80 1.02 -7.05 5.64
C THR A 80 0.93 -8.34 4.81
N MET A 81 0.20 -8.32 3.69
CA MET A 81 0.00 -9.51 2.86
C MET A 81 1.31 -10.02 2.24
N VAL A 82 2.30 -9.15 2.10
CA VAL A 82 3.62 -9.54 1.55
C VAL A 82 4.45 -10.38 2.52
N LYS A 83 4.03 -10.53 3.77
CA LYS A 83 4.79 -11.30 4.78
C LYS A 83 4.97 -12.78 4.42
N ASP A 84 4.11 -13.31 3.58
CA ASP A 84 4.23 -14.70 3.10
C ASP A 84 5.17 -14.85 1.91
N ALA A 85 5.63 -13.75 1.31
CA ALA A 85 6.52 -13.78 0.17
C ALA A 85 7.93 -14.22 0.59
N GLN A 86 8.64 -14.93 -0.31
CA GLN A 86 9.95 -15.48 -0.01
C GLN A 86 11.02 -14.40 0.19
N LYS A 87 10.92 -13.28 -0.51
CA LYS A 87 11.94 -12.24 -0.51
C LYS A 87 11.30 -10.86 -0.53
N VAL A 88 11.29 -10.22 0.63
CA VAL A 88 10.69 -8.89 0.84
C VAL A 88 11.70 -7.98 1.51
N TYR A 89 11.85 -6.79 0.96
CA TYR A 89 12.64 -5.70 1.54
C TYR A 89 11.72 -4.53 1.85
N PHE A 90 11.89 -3.94 3.02
CA PHE A 90 11.11 -2.77 3.42
C PHE A 90 12.06 -1.60 3.67
N PHE A 91 12.08 -0.65 2.74
CA PHE A 91 12.90 0.56 2.81
C PHE A 91 12.08 1.71 3.37
N ILE A 92 12.51 2.26 4.48
CA ILE A 92 11.84 3.39 5.13
C ILE A 92 12.88 4.45 5.51
N ASP A 93 12.46 5.72 5.53
CA ASP A 93 13.28 6.77 6.09
C ASP A 93 13.10 6.84 7.62
N GLU A 94 13.89 7.68 8.27
CA GLU A 94 13.86 7.83 9.72
C GLU A 94 12.48 8.31 10.22
N ALA A 95 11.85 9.22 9.48
CA ALA A 95 10.56 9.77 9.85
C ALA A 95 9.42 8.73 9.76
N ALA A 96 9.42 7.90 8.70
CA ALA A 96 8.45 6.80 8.57
C ALA A 96 8.68 5.72 9.62
N GLY A 97 9.90 5.52 10.07
CA GLY A 97 10.27 4.51 11.06
C GLY A 97 10.24 4.99 12.51
N LYS A 98 9.81 6.20 12.79
CA LYS A 98 9.93 6.80 14.12
C LYS A 98 9.20 6.06 15.25
N LEU A 99 8.18 5.27 14.93
CA LEU A 99 7.43 4.48 15.91
C LEU A 99 7.95 3.05 16.09
N LEU A 100 8.91 2.63 15.28
CA LEU A 100 9.53 1.31 15.38
C LEU A 100 10.44 1.16 16.59
#